data_661bdb577922ff77a4c0906e0fc98f43
#
_entry.id   661bdb577922ff77a4c0906e0fc98f43
#
_cell.length_a   1.000
_cell.length_b   1.000
_cell.length_c   1.000
_cell.angle_alpha   90.00
_cell.angle_beta   90.00
_cell.angle_gamma   90.00
#
_symmetry.space_group_name_H-M   'P 1'
#
loop_
_entity.id
_entity.type
_entity.pdbx_description
1 polymer ?
#
loop_
_entity_poly.entity_id
_entity_poly.type
_entity_poly.pdbx_seq_one_letter_code
_entity_poly.pdbx_strand_id
1 'polypeptide(L)'
;MVFQNPDNQLVATIVEEDVAFAPENMGIPQPEIRQRVDDALKQVDMYEYREHAPHQLSGGQKQRVAIAGVIAMQPRCIVMDEPTAMLDPKGRREVMETIHTLNREKGITVVLITHYMDEAAQADRVVVMDGGNIIMDDVPKKIFSQVKKLRSVGLDVPQVTELCEELREKGVDISTEIIGEQECAEALFSLTKGRSAEIPPAKEAAEDDKRPVVLECDKVTYKYSIGTPFEKTAVNSVDLKIRQGEFVGIIGHTGSGKSTLIQHFDGLVKPTSGRVLVDGADIWSKDVNIRSIRFKVGLVFQYSEHQLFEETVAKDIAYGPKNMGLSEEEINKRVRSAAESMDIVHLLDRSPFELSGGQQRRAALAGVLAMDPEVLILDEPAAGLDPKGRDKILAQIKKYHDEYGKTILLVSHSMEDIVKYAGKVLVMNKSSLFCYDTVDRVFARTDELAKIGLDVPQITRMSHILKSLGTDIGNDIYTTQRAAERLLPLIR
;
A
#
# COMPACT_ATOMS: atom_id res chain seq x y z
N MET A 1 -8.58 -10.99 20.85
CA MET A 1 -7.92 -10.98 19.54
C MET A 1 -8.40 -9.77 18.75
N VAL A 2 -7.53 -9.11 18.00
CA VAL A 2 -7.87 -8.02 17.07
C VAL A 2 -7.65 -8.54 15.67
N PHE A 3 -8.64 -8.39 14.79
CA PHE A 3 -8.59 -8.90 13.42
C PHE A 3 -7.98 -7.89 12.45
N GLN A 4 -7.51 -8.36 11.31
CA GLN A 4 -6.92 -7.59 10.24
C GLN A 4 -7.84 -6.47 9.71
N ASN A 5 -9.12 -6.79 9.48
CA ASN A 5 -10.12 -5.83 9.03
C ASN A 5 -11.02 -5.41 10.20
N PRO A 6 -10.95 -4.14 10.67
CA PRO A 6 -11.78 -3.68 11.77
C PRO A 6 -13.28 -3.65 11.44
N ASP A 7 -13.67 -3.50 10.16
CA ASP A 7 -15.08 -3.53 9.76
C ASP A 7 -15.74 -4.89 10.01
N ASN A 8 -14.96 -5.97 10.07
CA ASN A 8 -15.45 -7.31 10.43
C ASN A 8 -15.59 -7.50 11.95
N GLN A 9 -15.05 -6.60 12.75
CA GLN A 9 -15.03 -6.70 14.21
C GLN A 9 -16.00 -5.73 14.88
N LEU A 10 -16.19 -4.52 14.30
CA LEU A 10 -17.10 -3.50 14.78
C LEU A 10 -18.54 -3.87 14.41
N VAL A 11 -19.41 -3.99 15.41
CA VAL A 11 -20.79 -4.48 15.25
C VAL A 11 -21.84 -3.44 15.66
N ALA A 12 -21.48 -2.49 16.55
CA ALA A 12 -22.40 -1.48 17.03
C ALA A 12 -22.49 -0.24 16.10
N THR A 13 -23.53 0.54 16.26
CA THR A 13 -23.76 1.76 15.49
C THR A 13 -23.03 2.98 16.05
N ILE A 14 -22.57 2.92 17.30
CA ILE A 14 -21.87 3.97 18.04
C ILE A 14 -20.59 3.36 18.65
N VAL A 15 -19.51 4.11 18.64
CA VAL A 15 -18.19 3.67 19.10
C VAL A 15 -18.18 3.17 20.55
N GLU A 16 -18.79 3.94 21.47
CA GLU A 16 -18.81 3.51 22.89
C GLU A 16 -19.64 2.27 23.14
N GLU A 17 -20.70 2.04 22.37
CA GLU A 17 -21.48 0.82 22.44
C GLU A 17 -20.70 -0.39 21.93
N ASP A 18 -19.89 -0.21 20.90
CA ASP A 18 -19.03 -1.27 20.37
C ASP A 18 -17.97 -1.70 21.40
N VAL A 19 -17.34 -0.72 22.06
CA VAL A 19 -16.35 -0.97 23.10
C VAL A 19 -16.99 -1.60 24.36
N ALA A 20 -18.26 -1.26 24.67
CA ALA A 20 -19.03 -1.85 25.76
C ALA A 20 -19.46 -3.30 25.50
N PHE A 21 -19.59 -3.70 24.25
CA PHE A 21 -20.15 -4.99 23.84
C PHE A 21 -19.52 -6.20 24.54
N ALA A 22 -18.19 -6.23 24.61
CA ALA A 22 -17.49 -7.36 25.24
C ALA A 22 -17.62 -7.34 26.77
N PRO A 23 -17.44 -6.25 27.53
CA PRO A 23 -17.73 -6.15 28.94
C PRO A 23 -19.18 -6.52 29.33
N GLU A 24 -20.16 -6.11 28.51
CA GLU A 24 -21.56 -6.48 28.71
C GLU A 24 -21.77 -8.00 28.63
N ASN A 25 -21.21 -8.63 27.60
CA ASN A 25 -21.28 -10.09 27.44
C ASN A 25 -20.54 -10.85 28.56
N MET A 26 -19.58 -10.22 29.21
CA MET A 26 -18.90 -10.77 30.41
C MET A 26 -19.75 -10.63 31.69
N GLY A 27 -20.89 -9.95 31.64
CA GLY A 27 -21.76 -9.73 32.80
C GLY A 27 -21.21 -8.72 33.80
N ILE A 28 -20.37 -7.78 33.36
CA ILE A 28 -19.81 -6.74 34.21
C ILE A 28 -20.90 -5.72 34.58
N PRO A 29 -20.96 -5.24 35.86
CA PRO A 29 -21.96 -4.25 36.25
C PRO A 29 -21.83 -2.91 35.53
N GLN A 30 -22.96 -2.29 35.22
CA GLN A 30 -23.05 -1.03 34.45
C GLN A 30 -22.09 0.09 34.90
N PRO A 31 -21.92 0.44 36.17
CA PRO A 31 -20.96 1.50 36.55
C PRO A 31 -19.53 1.17 36.14
N GLU A 32 -19.14 -0.10 36.25
CA GLU A 32 -17.80 -0.57 35.90
C GLU A 32 -17.61 -0.62 34.36
N ILE A 33 -18.65 -1.00 33.60
CA ILE A 33 -18.61 -0.97 32.12
C ILE A 33 -18.27 0.45 31.65
N ARG A 34 -18.97 1.48 32.15
CA ARG A 34 -18.73 2.86 31.75
C ARG A 34 -17.27 3.26 32.01
N GLN A 35 -16.74 2.92 33.17
CA GLN A 35 -15.35 3.23 33.51
C GLN A 35 -14.38 2.52 32.56
N ARG A 36 -14.59 1.21 32.30
CA ARG A 36 -13.72 0.44 31.41
C ARG A 36 -13.74 0.96 29.97
N VAL A 37 -14.91 1.35 29.46
CA VAL A 37 -15.08 1.94 28.12
C VAL A 37 -14.33 3.28 28.03
N ASP A 38 -14.54 4.17 28.99
CA ASP A 38 -13.89 5.47 29.00
C ASP A 38 -12.35 5.34 29.09
N ASP A 39 -11.88 4.44 29.95
CA ASP A 39 -10.44 4.18 30.12
C ASP A 39 -9.82 3.54 28.86
N ALA A 40 -10.51 2.59 28.23
CA ALA A 40 -10.05 1.96 27.01
C ALA A 40 -9.98 2.96 25.84
N LEU A 41 -11.02 3.77 25.64
CA LEU A 41 -11.04 4.80 24.60
C LEU A 41 -9.97 5.88 24.79
N LYS A 42 -9.69 6.26 26.03
CA LYS A 42 -8.59 7.20 26.35
C LYS A 42 -7.23 6.59 26.05
N GLN A 43 -7.03 5.30 26.33
CA GLN A 43 -5.76 4.59 26.07
C GLN A 43 -5.38 4.53 24.59
N VAL A 44 -6.37 4.54 23.70
CA VAL A 44 -6.16 4.49 22.24
C VAL A 44 -6.40 5.85 21.56
N ASP A 45 -6.55 6.93 22.32
CA ASP A 45 -6.82 8.29 21.84
C ASP A 45 -8.07 8.39 20.95
N MET A 46 -9.17 7.72 21.39
CA MET A 46 -10.44 7.68 20.67
C MET A 46 -11.63 8.21 21.51
N TYR A 47 -11.37 8.76 22.71
CA TYR A 47 -12.43 9.19 23.61
C TYR A 47 -13.34 10.28 23.04
N GLU A 48 -12.78 11.22 22.28
CA GLU A 48 -13.55 12.32 21.65
C GLU A 48 -14.49 11.78 20.54
N TYR A 49 -14.25 10.58 20.04
CA TYR A 49 -15.06 9.93 19.00
C TYR A 49 -16.10 8.94 19.54
N ARG A 50 -16.28 8.85 20.87
CA ARG A 50 -17.13 7.84 21.52
C ARG A 50 -18.57 7.82 21.04
N GLU A 51 -19.13 8.99 20.69
CA GLU A 51 -20.51 9.16 20.21
C GLU A 51 -20.63 9.09 18.67
N HIS A 52 -19.50 8.90 17.95
CA HIS A 52 -19.51 8.81 16.51
C HIS A 52 -19.93 7.42 16.04
N ALA A 53 -20.47 7.37 14.83
CA ALA A 53 -20.70 6.09 14.15
C ALA A 53 -19.39 5.57 13.55
N PRO A 54 -19.10 4.25 13.61
CA PRO A 54 -17.87 3.68 13.05
C PRO A 54 -17.60 4.00 11.58
N HIS A 55 -18.65 4.14 10.76
CA HIS A 55 -18.48 4.49 9.35
C HIS A 55 -17.97 5.92 9.10
N GLN A 56 -17.97 6.79 10.11
CA GLN A 56 -17.41 8.15 10.03
C GLN A 56 -15.91 8.19 10.32
N LEU A 57 -15.35 7.08 10.80
CA LEU A 57 -13.95 6.96 11.21
C LEU A 57 -13.05 6.53 10.05
N SER A 58 -11.78 6.97 10.09
CA SER A 58 -10.74 6.44 9.23
C SER A 58 -10.38 4.99 9.60
N GLY A 59 -9.73 4.25 8.68
CA GLY A 59 -9.31 2.87 8.95
C GLY A 59 -8.46 2.74 10.23
N GLY A 60 -7.48 3.63 10.44
CA GLY A 60 -6.66 3.64 11.66
C GLY A 60 -7.46 3.95 12.92
N GLN A 61 -8.46 4.84 12.84
CA GLN A 61 -9.36 5.11 13.95
C GLN A 61 -10.25 3.90 14.27
N LYS A 62 -10.82 3.25 13.25
CA LYS A 62 -11.59 2.01 13.42
C LYS A 62 -10.76 0.91 14.08
N GLN A 63 -9.49 0.76 13.65
CA GLN A 63 -8.58 -0.23 14.24
C GLN A 63 -8.31 0.06 15.71
N ARG A 64 -8.08 1.33 16.08
CA ARG A 64 -7.93 1.72 17.50
C ARG A 64 -9.20 1.47 18.31
N VAL A 65 -10.39 1.67 17.74
CA VAL A 65 -11.65 1.32 18.41
C VAL A 65 -11.76 -0.20 18.62
N ALA A 66 -11.41 -1.00 17.62
CA ALA A 66 -11.38 -2.47 17.75
C ALA A 66 -10.38 -2.91 18.86
N ILE A 67 -9.23 -2.24 18.96
CA ILE A 67 -8.26 -2.46 20.04
C ILE A 67 -8.88 -2.06 21.40
N ALA A 68 -9.59 -0.91 21.48
CA ALA A 68 -10.25 -0.47 22.71
C ALA A 68 -11.29 -1.50 23.19
N GLY A 69 -12.08 -2.08 22.28
CA GLY A 69 -13.04 -3.14 22.63
C GLY A 69 -12.37 -4.36 23.26
N VAL A 70 -11.15 -4.70 22.80
CA VAL A 70 -10.36 -5.79 23.43
C VAL A 70 -9.77 -5.36 24.77
N ILE A 71 -9.28 -4.12 24.89
CA ILE A 71 -8.69 -3.61 26.15
C ILE A 71 -9.74 -3.50 27.25
N ALA A 72 -10.98 -3.14 26.92
CA ALA A 72 -12.09 -3.02 27.88
C ALA A 72 -12.37 -4.32 28.65
N MET A 73 -11.97 -5.47 28.10
CA MET A 73 -11.99 -6.77 28.79
C MET A 73 -10.87 -6.93 29.83
N GLN A 74 -9.89 -6.01 29.87
CA GLN A 74 -8.70 -6.06 30.74
C GLN A 74 -7.88 -7.35 30.57
N PRO A 75 -7.49 -7.74 29.35
CA PRO A 75 -6.75 -8.97 29.09
C PRO A 75 -5.30 -8.85 29.59
N ARG A 76 -4.70 -9.99 29.93
CA ARG A 76 -3.24 -10.10 30.20
C ARG A 76 -2.41 -10.24 28.93
N CYS A 77 -3.04 -10.67 27.83
CA CYS A 77 -2.41 -10.86 26.54
C CYS A 77 -3.39 -10.48 25.42
N ILE A 78 -2.90 -9.77 24.40
CA ILE A 78 -3.66 -9.40 23.20
C ILE A 78 -2.96 -10.03 21.99
N VAL A 79 -3.71 -10.77 21.17
CA VAL A 79 -3.25 -11.26 19.87
C VAL A 79 -3.82 -10.33 18.79
N MET A 80 -2.96 -9.79 17.94
CA MET A 80 -3.29 -8.89 16.86
C MET A 80 -2.87 -9.49 15.53
N ASP A 81 -3.84 -9.69 14.64
CA ASP A 81 -3.62 -10.30 13.33
C ASP A 81 -3.56 -9.19 12.27
N GLU A 82 -2.34 -8.88 11.83
CA GLU A 82 -2.04 -7.85 10.83
C GLU A 82 -2.80 -6.51 11.04
N PRO A 83 -2.77 -5.91 12.24
CA PRO A 83 -3.64 -4.79 12.59
C PRO A 83 -3.35 -3.51 11.78
N THR A 84 -2.29 -3.49 11.00
CA THR A 84 -1.81 -2.33 10.23
C THR A 84 -1.87 -2.53 8.72
N ALA A 85 -2.24 -3.74 8.25
CA ALA A 85 -2.15 -4.12 6.84
C ALA A 85 -2.95 -3.24 5.86
N MET A 86 -4.04 -2.63 6.34
CA MET A 86 -4.95 -1.80 5.53
C MET A 86 -4.83 -0.31 5.83
N LEU A 87 -3.77 0.10 6.54
CA LEU A 87 -3.60 1.47 7.00
C LEU A 87 -2.56 2.21 6.16
N ASP A 88 -2.80 3.50 6.02
CA ASP A 88 -1.79 4.43 5.50
C ASP A 88 -0.62 4.58 6.50
N PRO A 89 0.52 5.13 6.08
CA PRO A 89 1.70 5.24 6.96
C PRO A 89 1.44 5.96 8.27
N LYS A 90 0.54 6.95 8.28
CA LYS A 90 0.17 7.67 9.51
C LYS A 90 -0.64 6.77 10.44
N GLY A 91 -1.71 6.15 9.95
CA GLY A 91 -2.54 5.22 10.73
C GLY A 91 -1.74 4.04 11.26
N ARG A 92 -0.78 3.53 10.49
CA ARG A 92 0.14 2.48 10.92
C ARG A 92 0.98 2.91 12.13
N ARG A 93 1.61 4.10 12.07
CA ARG A 93 2.38 4.64 13.20
C ARG A 93 1.51 4.80 14.45
N GLU A 94 0.32 5.39 14.34
CA GLU A 94 -0.61 5.58 15.45
C GLU A 94 -1.02 4.27 16.12
N VAL A 95 -1.26 3.22 15.34
CA VAL A 95 -1.57 1.88 15.87
C VAL A 95 -0.34 1.26 16.54
N MET A 96 0.84 1.35 15.93
CA MET A 96 2.08 0.83 16.52
C MET A 96 2.44 1.56 17.83
N GLU A 97 2.29 2.87 17.92
CA GLU A 97 2.45 3.65 19.15
C GLU A 97 1.47 3.17 20.24
N THR A 98 0.21 2.91 19.86
CA THR A 98 -0.77 2.33 20.77
C THR A 98 -0.31 0.96 21.29
N ILE A 99 0.16 0.08 20.43
CA ILE A 99 0.68 -1.25 20.78
C ILE A 99 1.84 -1.14 21.76
N HIS A 100 2.78 -0.23 21.50
CA HIS A 100 3.92 0.00 22.40
C HIS A 100 3.48 0.54 23.78
N THR A 101 2.53 1.46 23.82
CA THR A 101 1.97 1.97 25.07
C THR A 101 1.32 0.85 25.89
N LEU A 102 0.51 0.00 25.25
CA LEU A 102 -0.12 -1.14 25.92
C LEU A 102 0.89 -2.14 26.49
N ASN A 103 1.95 -2.42 25.74
CA ASN A 103 2.99 -3.33 26.20
C ASN A 103 3.86 -2.73 27.30
N ARG A 104 4.47 -1.55 27.05
CA ARG A 104 5.50 -0.96 27.93
C ARG A 104 4.92 -0.30 29.17
N GLU A 105 3.80 0.40 29.04
CA GLU A 105 3.23 1.17 30.16
C GLU A 105 2.17 0.40 30.93
N LYS A 106 1.41 -0.46 30.25
CA LYS A 106 0.33 -1.27 30.89
C LYS A 106 0.73 -2.71 31.18
N GLY A 107 1.91 -3.14 30.74
CA GLY A 107 2.41 -4.48 30.98
C GLY A 107 1.59 -5.61 30.31
N ILE A 108 0.84 -5.28 29.27
CA ILE A 108 0.06 -6.25 28.51
C ILE A 108 1.00 -6.97 27.54
N THR A 109 0.98 -8.31 27.55
CA THR A 109 1.70 -9.08 26.55
C THR A 109 1.00 -8.92 25.18
N VAL A 110 1.77 -8.56 24.15
CA VAL A 110 1.24 -8.42 22.80
C VAL A 110 1.87 -9.48 21.90
N VAL A 111 1.04 -10.25 21.21
CA VAL A 111 1.44 -11.12 20.11
C VAL A 111 0.98 -10.46 18.81
N LEU A 112 1.92 -9.91 18.07
CA LEU A 112 1.67 -9.21 16.80
C LEU A 112 2.01 -10.15 15.63
N ILE A 113 1.03 -10.47 14.80
CA ILE A 113 1.24 -11.13 13.52
C ILE A 113 1.37 -10.02 12.48
N THR A 114 2.47 -10.01 11.75
CA THR A 114 2.74 -9.02 10.70
C THR A 114 3.65 -9.60 9.63
N HIS A 115 3.52 -9.08 8.43
CA HIS A 115 4.45 -9.28 7.32
C HIS A 115 5.25 -7.99 7.01
N TYR A 116 5.13 -6.97 7.84
CA TYR A 116 5.96 -5.76 7.77
C TYR A 116 7.19 -5.93 8.66
N MET A 117 8.35 -5.97 8.02
CA MET A 117 9.61 -6.27 8.73
C MET A 117 10.04 -5.14 9.68
N ASP A 118 9.69 -3.91 9.37
CA ASP A 118 9.91 -2.74 10.22
C ASP A 118 9.07 -2.77 11.52
N GLU A 119 7.89 -3.38 11.49
CA GLU A 119 7.09 -3.62 12.69
C GLU A 119 7.66 -4.77 13.52
N ALA A 120 7.99 -5.90 12.88
CA ALA A 120 8.61 -7.04 13.54
C ALA A 120 9.99 -6.69 14.15
N ALA A 121 10.73 -5.77 13.55
CA ALA A 121 12.00 -5.28 14.08
C ALA A 121 11.87 -4.52 15.41
N GLN A 122 10.68 -4.05 15.76
CA GLN A 122 10.40 -3.33 17.01
C GLN A 122 9.97 -4.25 18.16
N ALA A 123 9.76 -5.54 17.90
CA ALA A 123 9.39 -6.52 18.92
C ALA A 123 10.56 -6.94 19.80
N ASP A 124 10.28 -7.44 21.00
CA ASP A 124 11.32 -8.01 21.89
C ASP A 124 11.80 -9.39 21.39
N ARG A 125 10.94 -10.12 20.69
CA ARG A 125 11.17 -11.48 20.18
C ARG A 125 10.42 -11.68 18.87
N VAL A 126 11.05 -12.33 17.91
CA VAL A 126 10.44 -12.65 16.62
C VAL A 126 10.41 -14.17 16.43
N VAL A 127 9.22 -14.68 16.11
CA VAL A 127 8.99 -16.07 15.74
C VAL A 127 8.64 -16.12 14.26
N VAL A 128 9.44 -16.84 13.48
CA VAL A 128 9.20 -17.05 12.05
C VAL A 128 8.57 -18.40 11.81
N MET A 129 7.44 -18.40 11.10
CA MET A 129 6.68 -19.60 10.77
C MET A 129 6.69 -19.86 9.26
N ASP A 130 6.83 -21.12 8.89
CA ASP A 130 6.70 -21.59 7.50
C ASP A 130 6.09 -22.99 7.48
N GLY A 131 5.11 -23.23 6.61
CA GLY A 131 4.43 -24.51 6.48
C GLY A 131 3.84 -25.06 7.78
N GLY A 132 3.39 -24.17 8.70
CA GLY A 132 2.83 -24.57 10.00
C GLY A 132 3.88 -24.88 11.08
N ASN A 133 5.17 -24.70 10.80
CA ASN A 133 6.27 -24.97 11.73
C ASN A 133 6.99 -23.67 12.12
N ILE A 134 7.49 -23.63 13.37
CA ILE A 134 8.42 -22.57 13.79
C ILE A 134 9.81 -22.92 13.24
N ILE A 135 10.33 -22.06 12.37
CA ILE A 135 11.64 -22.26 11.73
C ILE A 135 12.76 -21.41 12.33
N MET A 136 12.37 -20.30 12.98
CA MET A 136 13.29 -19.42 13.71
C MET A 136 12.56 -18.79 14.90
N ASP A 137 13.30 -18.55 15.99
CA ASP A 137 12.79 -17.96 17.22
C ASP A 137 13.95 -17.34 18.00
N ASP A 138 14.08 -16.00 17.92
CA ASP A 138 15.17 -15.25 18.57
C ASP A 138 14.82 -13.75 18.64
N VAL A 139 15.73 -12.92 19.12
CA VAL A 139 15.62 -11.45 19.06
C VAL A 139 15.70 -10.95 17.61
N PRO A 140 15.05 -9.82 17.29
CA PRO A 140 14.96 -9.30 15.92
C PRO A 140 16.31 -9.24 15.18
N LYS A 141 17.36 -8.73 15.80
CA LYS A 141 18.70 -8.59 15.19
C LYS A 141 19.24 -9.92 14.66
N LYS A 142 19.08 -11.01 15.42
CA LYS A 142 19.54 -12.34 15.01
C LYS A 142 18.66 -12.97 13.94
N ILE A 143 17.36 -12.70 13.97
CA ILE A 143 16.43 -13.16 12.95
C ILE A 143 16.75 -12.47 11.61
N PHE A 144 16.79 -11.15 11.59
CA PHE A 144 16.98 -10.39 10.36
C PHE A 144 18.38 -10.48 9.78
N SER A 145 19.40 -10.80 10.58
CA SER A 145 20.75 -11.09 10.06
C SER A 145 20.80 -12.33 9.16
N GLN A 146 19.79 -13.20 9.20
CA GLN A 146 19.69 -14.40 8.37
C GLN A 146 18.95 -14.12 7.04
N VAL A 147 19.36 -13.08 6.32
CA VAL A 147 18.70 -12.57 5.11
C VAL A 147 18.37 -13.67 4.10
N LYS A 148 19.32 -14.52 3.76
CA LYS A 148 19.14 -15.60 2.77
C LYS A 148 18.09 -16.63 3.19
N LYS A 149 18.04 -16.96 4.48
CA LYS A 149 17.06 -17.91 5.02
C LYS A 149 15.65 -17.30 5.01
N LEU A 150 15.47 -16.05 5.42
CA LEU A 150 14.19 -15.34 5.37
C LEU A 150 13.67 -15.25 3.93
N ARG A 151 14.50 -14.85 2.98
CA ARG A 151 14.13 -14.79 1.55
C ARG A 151 13.76 -16.15 0.97
N SER A 152 14.40 -17.25 1.41
CA SER A 152 14.04 -18.59 0.94
C SER A 152 12.64 -19.04 1.31
N VAL A 153 12.09 -18.51 2.41
CA VAL A 153 10.70 -18.76 2.86
C VAL A 153 9.71 -17.65 2.44
N GLY A 154 10.18 -16.70 1.61
CA GLY A 154 9.33 -15.66 1.04
C GLY A 154 9.09 -14.44 1.94
N LEU A 155 9.89 -14.29 2.99
CA LEU A 155 9.95 -13.11 3.84
C LEU A 155 11.05 -12.16 3.40
N ASP A 156 10.90 -10.90 3.78
CA ASP A 156 11.87 -9.84 3.54
C ASP A 156 12.66 -9.49 4.82
N VAL A 157 13.52 -8.49 4.73
CA VAL A 157 14.26 -7.91 5.84
C VAL A 157 14.14 -6.37 5.80
N PRO A 158 14.42 -5.66 6.90
CA PRO A 158 14.49 -4.19 6.87
C PRO A 158 15.48 -3.72 5.79
N GLN A 159 15.15 -2.64 5.05
CA GLN A 159 16.00 -2.13 3.96
C GLN A 159 17.43 -1.82 4.38
N VAL A 160 17.63 -1.33 5.61
CA VAL A 160 18.98 -1.09 6.14
C VAL A 160 19.78 -2.38 6.33
N THR A 161 19.11 -3.48 6.72
CA THR A 161 19.74 -4.81 6.82
C THR A 161 20.08 -5.36 5.43
N GLU A 162 19.18 -5.17 4.46
CA GLU A 162 19.41 -5.53 3.06
C GLU A 162 20.62 -4.79 2.49
N LEU A 163 20.73 -3.48 2.73
CA LEU A 163 21.89 -2.68 2.33
C LEU A 163 23.18 -3.21 2.95
N CYS A 164 23.17 -3.54 4.25
CA CYS A 164 24.35 -4.09 4.93
C CYS A 164 24.76 -5.44 4.31
N GLU A 165 23.81 -6.33 3.99
CA GLU A 165 24.10 -7.60 3.32
C GLU A 165 24.67 -7.38 1.92
N GLU A 166 24.10 -6.46 1.13
CA GLU A 166 24.63 -6.13 -0.21
C GLU A 166 26.06 -5.58 -0.16
N LEU A 167 26.34 -4.69 0.78
CA LEU A 167 27.70 -4.16 1.00
C LEU A 167 28.67 -5.26 1.45
N ARG A 168 28.24 -6.16 2.33
CA ARG A 168 29.04 -7.30 2.79
C ARG A 168 29.38 -8.27 1.65
N GLU A 169 28.41 -8.57 0.78
CA GLU A 169 28.63 -9.40 -0.42
C GLU A 169 29.66 -8.77 -1.39
N LYS A 170 29.75 -7.42 -1.38
CA LYS A 170 30.75 -6.66 -2.15
C LYS A 170 32.07 -6.45 -1.40
N GLY A 171 32.28 -7.14 -0.25
CA GLY A 171 33.52 -7.17 0.50
C GLY A 171 33.71 -6.07 1.54
N VAL A 172 32.66 -5.35 1.92
CA VAL A 172 32.67 -4.36 3.01
C VAL A 172 32.52 -5.10 4.35
N ASP A 173 33.34 -4.76 5.34
CA ASP A 173 33.21 -5.29 6.70
C ASP A 173 32.14 -4.49 7.47
N ILE A 174 30.91 -4.95 7.36
CA ILE A 174 29.73 -4.37 8.04
C ILE A 174 28.84 -5.48 8.62
N SER A 175 28.29 -5.25 9.81
CA SER A 175 27.36 -6.18 10.46
C SER A 175 26.00 -6.22 9.76
N THR A 176 25.42 -7.40 9.61
CA THR A 176 24.02 -7.59 9.19
C THR A 176 23.05 -7.65 10.36
N GLU A 177 23.48 -7.53 11.60
CA GLU A 177 22.62 -7.39 12.77
C GLU A 177 22.07 -5.97 12.94
N ILE A 178 22.30 -5.10 11.98
CA ILE A 178 21.78 -3.74 11.92
C ILE A 178 20.34 -3.77 11.37
N ILE A 179 19.38 -3.31 12.15
CA ILE A 179 17.96 -3.29 11.79
C ILE A 179 17.34 -1.88 11.85
N GLY A 180 18.07 -0.90 12.44
CA GLY A 180 17.63 0.48 12.62
C GLY A 180 18.36 1.46 11.72
N GLU A 181 17.69 2.55 11.33
CA GLU A 181 18.20 3.59 10.44
C GLU A 181 19.38 4.33 11.05
N GLN A 182 19.26 4.72 12.33
CA GLN A 182 20.30 5.44 13.06
C GLN A 182 21.58 4.60 13.19
N GLU A 183 21.44 3.34 13.60
CA GLU A 183 22.56 2.40 13.75
C GLU A 183 23.26 2.16 12.41
N CYS A 184 22.49 2.03 11.33
CA CYS A 184 23.03 1.87 9.99
C CYS A 184 23.81 3.11 9.55
N ALA A 185 23.26 4.31 9.72
CA ALA A 185 23.92 5.55 9.35
C ALA A 185 25.23 5.76 10.12
N GLU A 186 25.27 5.46 11.42
CA GLU A 186 26.48 5.56 12.26
C GLU A 186 27.56 4.55 11.81
N ALA A 187 27.18 3.31 11.50
CA ALA A 187 28.11 2.32 10.98
C ALA A 187 28.69 2.75 9.63
N LEU A 188 27.86 3.24 8.71
CA LEU A 188 28.29 3.73 7.41
C LEU A 188 29.15 4.99 7.51
N PHE A 189 28.83 5.91 8.40
CA PHE A 189 29.65 7.11 8.66
C PHE A 189 31.06 6.72 9.12
N SER A 190 31.17 5.75 10.01
CA SER A 190 32.45 5.25 10.49
C SER A 190 33.31 4.65 9.36
N LEU A 191 32.69 3.96 8.39
CA LEU A 191 33.34 3.38 7.23
C LEU A 191 33.72 4.42 6.18
N THR A 192 32.86 5.39 5.91
CA THR A 192 33.10 6.45 4.93
C THR A 192 34.02 7.54 5.43
N LYS A 193 34.22 7.66 6.76
CA LYS A 193 35.05 8.69 7.41
C LYS A 193 34.64 10.12 7.03
N GLY A 194 33.35 10.37 6.84
CA GLY A 194 32.83 11.68 6.45
C GLY A 194 33.07 12.07 4.99
N ARG A 195 33.51 11.14 4.14
CA ARG A 195 33.63 11.39 2.70
C ARG A 195 32.23 11.46 2.07
N SER A 196 32.05 12.33 1.10
CA SER A 196 30.78 12.50 0.37
C SER A 196 30.93 12.04 -1.07
N ALA A 197 29.84 11.53 -1.65
CA ALA A 197 29.80 11.05 -3.01
C ALA A 197 29.74 12.21 -4.03
N GLU A 198 30.31 12.02 -5.22
CA GLU A 198 29.97 12.87 -6.36
C GLU A 198 28.50 12.59 -6.76
N ILE A 199 27.66 13.60 -6.61
CA ILE A 199 26.24 13.49 -6.91
C ILE A 199 26.06 13.87 -8.39
N PRO A 200 25.61 12.93 -9.28
CA PRO A 200 25.28 13.30 -10.64
C PRO A 200 24.20 14.35 -10.66
N PRO A 201 24.24 15.32 -11.61
CA PRO A 201 23.17 16.27 -11.77
C PRO A 201 21.83 15.55 -11.98
N ALA A 202 20.77 16.07 -11.34
CA ALA A 202 19.43 15.53 -11.54
C ALA A 202 19.13 15.47 -13.05
N LYS A 203 18.66 14.30 -13.52
CA LYS A 203 18.25 14.18 -14.93
C LYS A 203 17.18 15.23 -15.19
N GLU A 204 17.46 16.15 -16.11
CA GLU A 204 16.44 17.09 -16.58
C GLU A 204 15.25 16.28 -17.11
N ALA A 205 14.04 16.70 -16.77
CA ALA A 205 12.86 16.10 -17.38
C ALA A 205 13.00 16.27 -18.89
N ALA A 206 12.78 15.21 -19.63
CA ALA A 206 12.64 15.34 -21.07
C ALA A 206 11.45 16.27 -21.34
N GLU A 207 11.72 17.53 -21.60
CA GLU A 207 10.72 18.61 -21.81
C GLU A 207 9.81 18.33 -23.00
N ASP A 208 10.15 17.36 -23.85
CA ASP A 208 9.48 17.10 -25.13
C ASP A 208 8.98 15.64 -25.23
N ASP A 209 8.25 15.20 -24.21
CA ASP A 209 7.56 13.91 -24.30
C ASP A 209 6.38 14.00 -25.29
N LYS A 210 6.63 13.55 -26.54
CA LYS A 210 5.67 13.61 -27.67
C LYS A 210 4.64 12.50 -27.67
N ARG A 211 4.66 11.57 -26.67
CA ARG A 211 3.67 10.51 -26.60
C ARG A 211 2.26 11.09 -26.44
N PRO A 212 1.24 10.48 -27.07
CA PRO A 212 -0.13 10.95 -26.96
C PRO A 212 -0.62 10.94 -25.50
N VAL A 213 -1.50 11.88 -25.16
CA VAL A 213 -2.19 11.92 -23.87
C VAL A 213 -3.35 10.92 -23.94
N VAL A 214 -3.33 9.91 -23.05
CA VAL A 214 -4.36 8.87 -22.99
C VAL A 214 -5.43 9.18 -21.95
N LEU A 215 -5.04 9.80 -20.81
CA LEU A 215 -5.97 10.25 -19.78
C LEU A 215 -5.73 11.73 -19.47
N GLU A 216 -6.81 12.49 -19.36
CA GLU A 216 -6.73 13.92 -18.98
C GLU A 216 -7.84 14.31 -18.02
N CYS A 217 -7.50 15.02 -16.96
CA CYS A 217 -8.42 15.78 -16.12
C CYS A 217 -8.26 17.27 -16.45
N ASP A 218 -9.36 17.93 -16.79
CA ASP A 218 -9.45 19.39 -16.98
C ASP A 218 -10.31 19.96 -15.87
N LYS A 219 -9.66 20.49 -14.82
CA LYS A 219 -10.25 21.10 -13.61
C LYS A 219 -11.32 20.22 -12.96
N VAL A 220 -11.06 18.93 -12.86
CA VAL A 220 -12.01 17.95 -12.30
C VAL A 220 -12.25 18.23 -10.82
N THR A 221 -13.52 18.42 -10.49
CA THR A 221 -13.99 18.55 -9.10
C THR A 221 -15.11 17.56 -8.86
N TYR A 222 -15.07 16.89 -7.69
CA TYR A 222 -16.12 15.98 -7.27
C TYR A 222 -16.45 16.13 -5.78
N LYS A 223 -17.74 16.17 -5.49
CA LYS A 223 -18.26 16.27 -4.14
C LYS A 223 -19.26 15.14 -3.86
N TYR A 224 -19.08 14.47 -2.75
CA TYR A 224 -20.06 13.54 -2.19
C TYR A 224 -21.17 14.29 -1.45
N SER A 225 -22.37 13.72 -1.41
CA SER A 225 -23.50 14.17 -0.59
C SER A 225 -23.83 15.65 -0.75
N ILE A 226 -23.82 16.15 -2.00
CA ILE A 226 -24.06 17.57 -2.32
C ILE A 226 -25.39 18.05 -1.70
N GLY A 227 -25.37 19.23 -1.06
CA GLY A 227 -26.54 19.85 -0.46
C GLY A 227 -26.98 19.24 0.87
N THR A 228 -26.18 18.35 1.45
CA THR A 228 -26.43 17.78 2.78
C THR A 228 -25.38 18.25 3.79
N PRO A 229 -25.62 18.12 5.11
CA PRO A 229 -24.62 18.41 6.14
C PRO A 229 -23.34 17.55 6.02
N PHE A 230 -23.37 16.50 5.22
CA PHE A 230 -22.25 15.57 4.98
C PHE A 230 -21.53 15.84 3.65
N GLU A 231 -21.74 17.01 3.04
CA GLU A 231 -21.05 17.39 1.81
C GLU A 231 -19.54 17.37 2.02
N LYS A 232 -18.83 16.57 1.19
CA LYS A 232 -17.38 16.43 1.26
C LYS A 232 -16.77 16.52 -0.12
N THR A 233 -15.85 17.46 -0.33
CA THR A 233 -15.05 17.54 -1.56
C THR A 233 -14.02 16.44 -1.54
N ALA A 234 -14.06 15.51 -2.51
CA ALA A 234 -13.15 14.39 -2.64
C ALA A 234 -12.07 14.63 -3.71
N VAL A 235 -12.40 15.39 -4.75
CA VAL A 235 -11.46 15.85 -5.78
C VAL A 235 -11.73 17.33 -6.00
N ASN A 236 -10.69 18.16 -6.03
CA ASN A 236 -10.80 19.61 -6.09
C ASN A 236 -9.91 20.19 -7.18
N SER A 237 -10.53 20.59 -8.28
CA SER A 237 -9.89 21.28 -9.43
C SER A 237 -8.59 20.63 -9.88
N VAL A 238 -8.63 19.31 -10.14
CA VAL A 238 -7.45 18.56 -10.58
C VAL A 238 -7.24 18.75 -12.08
N ASP A 239 -6.04 19.24 -12.44
CA ASP A 239 -5.51 19.27 -13.80
C ASP A 239 -4.40 18.23 -13.93
N LEU A 240 -4.56 17.26 -14.85
CA LEU A 240 -3.63 16.15 -14.99
C LEU A 240 -3.61 15.64 -16.42
N LYS A 241 -2.43 15.28 -16.93
CA LYS A 241 -2.26 14.62 -18.23
C LYS A 241 -1.34 13.42 -18.08
N ILE A 242 -1.85 12.24 -18.38
CA ILE A 242 -1.09 10.98 -18.38
C ILE A 242 -0.92 10.53 -19.82
N ARG A 243 0.32 10.20 -20.18
CA ARG A 243 0.68 9.82 -21.54
C ARG A 243 0.70 8.31 -21.72
N GLN A 244 0.50 7.88 -22.95
CA GLN A 244 0.55 6.46 -23.32
C GLN A 244 1.89 5.82 -22.91
N GLY A 245 1.82 4.62 -22.34
CA GLY A 245 3.00 3.86 -21.91
C GLY A 245 3.70 4.44 -20.68
N GLU A 246 3.04 5.28 -19.88
CA GLU A 246 3.55 5.67 -18.56
C GLU A 246 3.19 4.61 -17.50
N PHE A 247 4.13 4.35 -16.59
CA PHE A 247 3.84 3.65 -15.34
C PHE A 247 3.81 4.70 -14.23
N VAL A 248 2.60 5.01 -13.74
CA VAL A 248 2.36 6.09 -12.77
C VAL A 248 2.02 5.51 -11.41
N GLY A 249 2.81 5.83 -10.40
CA GLY A 249 2.47 5.59 -9.01
C GLY A 249 1.57 6.68 -8.47
N ILE A 250 0.51 6.34 -7.76
CA ILE A 250 -0.40 7.30 -7.12
C ILE A 250 -0.31 7.15 -5.61
N ILE A 251 0.17 8.18 -4.94
CA ILE A 251 0.36 8.21 -3.49
C ILE A 251 -0.43 9.36 -2.84
N GLY A 252 -0.69 9.23 -1.55
CA GLY A 252 -1.43 10.21 -0.74
C GLY A 252 -2.01 9.54 0.50
N HIS A 253 -2.27 10.33 1.55
CA HIS A 253 -2.91 9.79 2.76
C HIS A 253 -4.35 9.28 2.49
N THR A 254 -4.87 8.48 3.40
CA THR A 254 -6.27 8.01 3.35
C THR A 254 -7.22 9.20 3.30
N GLY A 255 -8.20 9.17 2.40
CA GLY A 255 -9.13 10.28 2.19
C GLY A 255 -8.58 11.46 1.39
N SER A 256 -7.38 11.36 0.80
CA SER A 256 -6.83 12.41 -0.09
C SER A 256 -7.50 12.48 -1.48
N GLY A 257 -8.38 11.53 -1.82
CA GLY A 257 -9.12 11.52 -3.08
C GLY A 257 -8.58 10.58 -4.16
N LYS A 258 -7.57 9.74 -3.87
CA LYS A 258 -6.95 8.80 -4.84
C LYS A 258 -7.98 7.90 -5.52
N SER A 259 -8.70 7.09 -4.74
CA SER A 259 -9.69 6.14 -5.27
C SER A 259 -10.82 6.86 -6.02
N THR A 260 -11.24 8.03 -5.54
CA THR A 260 -12.23 8.84 -6.26
C THR A 260 -11.68 9.35 -7.59
N LEU A 261 -10.41 9.80 -7.63
CA LEU A 261 -9.78 10.28 -8.86
C LEU A 261 -9.70 9.16 -9.92
N ILE A 262 -9.24 7.97 -9.54
CA ILE A 262 -9.11 6.86 -10.51
C ILE A 262 -10.46 6.37 -11.02
N GLN A 263 -11.54 6.42 -10.21
CA GLN A 263 -12.90 6.08 -10.61
C GLN A 263 -13.51 7.04 -11.62
N HIS A 264 -12.93 8.22 -11.82
CA HIS A 264 -13.36 9.12 -12.89
C HIS A 264 -12.88 8.63 -14.25
N PHE A 265 -11.70 7.99 -14.32
CA PHE A 265 -11.10 7.58 -15.60
C PHE A 265 -11.83 6.42 -16.28
N ASP A 266 -12.45 5.53 -15.52
CA ASP A 266 -13.27 4.43 -16.07
C ASP A 266 -14.76 4.78 -16.16
N GLY A 267 -15.13 6.01 -15.79
CA GLY A 267 -16.49 6.50 -15.82
C GLY A 267 -17.43 5.87 -14.79
N LEU A 268 -16.93 5.39 -13.65
CA LEU A 268 -17.76 4.99 -12.52
C LEU A 268 -18.39 6.19 -11.82
N VAL A 269 -17.63 7.28 -11.75
CA VAL A 269 -18.04 8.50 -11.08
C VAL A 269 -18.01 9.67 -12.08
N LYS A 270 -19.13 10.40 -12.18
CA LYS A 270 -19.21 11.61 -13.00
C LYS A 270 -18.75 12.83 -12.22
N PRO A 271 -17.85 13.68 -12.73
CA PRO A 271 -17.39 14.86 -12.03
C PRO A 271 -18.55 15.84 -11.76
N THR A 272 -18.50 16.56 -10.64
CA THR A 272 -19.42 17.65 -10.32
C THR A 272 -19.18 18.85 -11.24
N SER A 273 -17.91 19.12 -11.58
CA SER A 273 -17.49 20.11 -12.57
C SER A 273 -16.13 19.71 -13.17
N GLY A 274 -15.78 20.35 -14.27
CA GLY A 274 -14.61 19.97 -15.07
C GLY A 274 -14.91 18.84 -16.05
N ARG A 275 -13.88 18.29 -16.69
CA ARG A 275 -14.00 17.24 -17.73
C ARG A 275 -12.96 16.16 -17.52
N VAL A 276 -13.35 14.93 -17.86
CA VAL A 276 -12.45 13.77 -17.93
C VAL A 276 -12.38 13.32 -19.37
N LEU A 277 -11.17 13.29 -19.93
CA LEU A 277 -10.97 12.90 -21.30
C LEU A 277 -10.14 11.61 -21.38
N VAL A 278 -10.57 10.71 -22.26
CA VAL A 278 -9.84 9.51 -22.67
C VAL A 278 -9.58 9.64 -24.16
N ASP A 279 -8.32 9.55 -24.59
CA ASP A 279 -7.89 9.81 -25.98
C ASP A 279 -8.44 11.12 -26.55
N GLY A 280 -8.48 12.18 -25.71
CA GLY A 280 -8.98 13.51 -26.07
C GLY A 280 -10.51 13.63 -26.15
N ALA A 281 -11.27 12.56 -25.95
CA ALA A 281 -12.73 12.59 -25.96
C ALA A 281 -13.28 12.73 -24.52
N ASP A 282 -14.17 13.70 -24.29
CA ASP A 282 -14.89 13.82 -23.00
C ASP A 282 -15.80 12.61 -22.82
N ILE A 283 -15.50 11.78 -21.81
CA ILE A 283 -16.20 10.50 -21.57
C ILE A 283 -17.68 10.67 -21.17
N TRP A 284 -18.09 11.87 -20.77
CA TRP A 284 -19.46 12.19 -20.40
C TRP A 284 -20.23 12.95 -21.48
N SER A 285 -19.63 13.17 -22.64
CA SER A 285 -20.32 13.74 -23.80
C SER A 285 -21.38 12.78 -24.34
N LYS A 286 -22.41 13.33 -25.01
CA LYS A 286 -23.52 12.52 -25.53
C LYS A 286 -23.10 11.51 -26.61
N ASP A 287 -21.97 11.76 -27.28
CA ASP A 287 -21.49 10.96 -28.40
C ASP A 287 -20.56 9.83 -27.97
N VAL A 288 -20.19 9.77 -26.69
CA VAL A 288 -19.30 8.72 -26.12
C VAL A 288 -20.11 7.65 -25.41
N ASN A 289 -19.89 6.40 -25.80
CA ASN A 289 -20.43 5.26 -25.06
C ASN A 289 -19.51 4.90 -23.88
N ILE A 290 -19.98 5.18 -22.66
CA ILE A 290 -19.22 4.93 -21.42
C ILE A 290 -18.77 3.46 -21.28
N ARG A 291 -19.53 2.51 -21.86
CA ARG A 291 -19.15 1.10 -21.86
C ARG A 291 -17.87 0.85 -22.67
N SER A 292 -17.67 1.57 -23.77
CA SER A 292 -16.43 1.45 -24.56
C SER A 292 -15.22 2.00 -23.83
N ILE A 293 -15.42 3.01 -22.96
CA ILE A 293 -14.36 3.55 -22.10
C ILE A 293 -13.89 2.49 -21.10
N ARG A 294 -14.82 1.75 -20.46
CA ARG A 294 -14.50 0.68 -19.51
C ARG A 294 -13.76 -0.51 -20.13
N PHE A 295 -13.84 -0.70 -21.43
CA PHE A 295 -13.01 -1.68 -22.13
C PHE A 295 -11.60 -1.18 -22.41
N LYS A 296 -11.43 0.15 -22.57
CA LYS A 296 -10.13 0.78 -22.77
C LYS A 296 -9.38 1.02 -21.45
N VAL A 297 -10.13 1.39 -20.39
CA VAL A 297 -9.61 1.69 -19.06
C VAL A 297 -10.10 0.61 -18.11
N GLY A 298 -9.23 -0.37 -17.84
CA GLY A 298 -9.52 -1.44 -16.88
C GLY A 298 -9.19 -1.01 -15.46
N LEU A 299 -10.12 -1.22 -14.52
CA LEU A 299 -9.94 -0.92 -13.10
C LEU A 299 -10.00 -2.20 -12.27
N VAL A 300 -8.99 -2.40 -11.43
CA VAL A 300 -8.95 -3.43 -10.39
C VAL A 300 -9.09 -2.74 -9.04
N PHE A 301 -10.13 -3.09 -8.29
CA PHE A 301 -10.42 -2.49 -6.98
C PHE A 301 -9.53 -3.06 -5.87
N GLN A 302 -9.45 -2.34 -4.76
CA GLN A 302 -8.69 -2.70 -3.56
C GLN A 302 -9.06 -4.11 -3.02
N TYR A 303 -10.34 -4.44 -3.01
CA TYR A 303 -10.87 -5.77 -2.65
C TYR A 303 -11.29 -6.51 -3.92
N SER A 304 -10.30 -6.82 -4.75
CA SER A 304 -10.55 -7.43 -6.06
C SER A 304 -11.21 -8.82 -5.99
N GLU A 305 -11.11 -9.51 -4.85
CA GLU A 305 -11.83 -10.74 -4.54
C GLU A 305 -13.36 -10.57 -4.58
N HIS A 306 -13.88 -9.39 -4.26
CA HIS A 306 -15.32 -9.08 -4.38
C HIS A 306 -15.78 -8.88 -5.84
N GLN A 307 -14.85 -8.83 -6.80
CA GLN A 307 -15.17 -8.77 -8.23
C GLN A 307 -15.49 -10.15 -8.82
N LEU A 308 -15.16 -11.23 -8.09
CA LEU A 308 -15.35 -12.61 -8.53
C LEU A 308 -16.77 -13.10 -8.14
N PHE A 309 -17.51 -13.62 -9.10
CA PHE A 309 -18.90 -14.03 -8.87
C PHE A 309 -19.34 -15.24 -9.71
N GLU A 310 -18.53 -15.70 -10.65
CA GLU A 310 -18.85 -16.82 -11.51
C GLU A 310 -18.53 -18.18 -10.84
N GLU A 311 -19.02 -19.28 -11.43
CA GLU A 311 -18.82 -20.62 -10.91
C GLU A 311 -17.37 -21.11 -11.02
N THR A 312 -16.65 -20.65 -12.04
CA THR A 312 -15.25 -21.02 -12.29
C THR A 312 -14.42 -19.80 -12.64
N VAL A 313 -13.12 -19.86 -12.34
CA VAL A 313 -12.13 -18.83 -12.69
C VAL A 313 -12.15 -18.54 -14.21
N ALA A 314 -12.26 -19.59 -15.04
CA ALA A 314 -12.33 -19.40 -16.49
C ALA A 314 -13.55 -18.57 -16.92
N LYS A 315 -14.72 -18.79 -16.29
CA LYS A 315 -15.94 -18.04 -16.58
C LYS A 315 -15.84 -16.58 -16.11
N ASP A 316 -15.24 -16.34 -14.94
CA ASP A 316 -14.98 -14.98 -14.44
C ASP A 316 -14.05 -14.20 -15.38
N ILE A 317 -12.94 -14.80 -15.80
CA ILE A 317 -12.00 -14.17 -16.74
C ILE A 317 -12.69 -13.92 -18.11
N ALA A 318 -13.56 -14.81 -18.55
CA ALA A 318 -14.28 -14.69 -19.81
C ALA A 318 -15.38 -13.60 -19.78
N TYR A 319 -15.81 -13.14 -18.62
CA TYR A 319 -16.95 -12.22 -18.47
C TYR A 319 -16.74 -10.90 -19.23
N GLY A 320 -15.58 -10.26 -19.06
CA GLY A 320 -15.23 -9.04 -19.80
C GLY A 320 -15.24 -9.22 -21.31
N PRO A 321 -14.45 -10.16 -21.87
CA PRO A 321 -14.43 -10.49 -23.31
C PRO A 321 -15.80 -10.84 -23.90
N LYS A 322 -16.66 -11.57 -23.18
CA LYS A 322 -18.06 -11.83 -23.59
C LYS A 322 -18.86 -10.54 -23.72
N ASN A 323 -18.73 -9.64 -22.75
CA ASN A 323 -19.40 -8.35 -22.78
C ASN A 323 -18.89 -7.42 -23.89
N MET A 324 -17.68 -7.65 -24.40
CA MET A 324 -17.14 -6.96 -25.58
C MET A 324 -17.75 -7.51 -26.88
N GLY A 325 -18.46 -8.65 -26.84
CA GLY A 325 -19.06 -9.29 -28.01
C GLY A 325 -18.05 -10.05 -28.88
N LEU A 326 -16.95 -10.52 -28.31
CA LEU A 326 -15.92 -11.28 -29.01
C LEU A 326 -16.41 -12.71 -29.35
N SER A 327 -15.79 -13.33 -30.36
CA SER A 327 -16.05 -14.73 -30.69
C SER A 327 -15.56 -15.66 -29.57
N GLU A 328 -16.15 -16.86 -29.46
CA GLU A 328 -15.72 -17.86 -28.48
C GLU A 328 -14.24 -18.23 -28.60
N GLU A 329 -13.73 -18.29 -29.82
CA GLU A 329 -12.32 -18.59 -30.09
C GLU A 329 -11.42 -17.49 -29.50
N GLU A 330 -11.75 -16.22 -29.74
CA GLU A 330 -10.99 -15.08 -29.20
C GLU A 330 -11.14 -14.99 -27.69
N ILE A 331 -12.32 -15.27 -27.12
CA ILE A 331 -12.55 -15.32 -25.68
C ILE A 331 -11.63 -16.38 -25.05
N ASN A 332 -11.63 -17.60 -25.54
CA ASN A 332 -10.80 -18.70 -25.03
C ASN A 332 -9.30 -18.36 -25.10
N LYS A 333 -8.86 -17.76 -26.20
CA LYS A 333 -7.48 -17.29 -26.37
C LYS A 333 -7.10 -16.25 -25.31
N ARG A 334 -7.95 -15.22 -25.10
CA ARG A 334 -7.71 -14.16 -24.13
C ARG A 334 -7.74 -14.67 -22.69
N VAL A 335 -8.70 -15.55 -22.35
CA VAL A 335 -8.76 -16.20 -21.04
C VAL A 335 -7.47 -16.95 -20.74
N ARG A 336 -6.98 -17.75 -21.71
CA ARG A 336 -5.75 -18.50 -21.52
C ARG A 336 -4.53 -17.60 -21.37
N SER A 337 -4.38 -16.60 -22.24
CA SER A 337 -3.27 -15.64 -22.19
C SER A 337 -3.25 -14.86 -20.87
N ALA A 338 -4.41 -14.37 -20.39
CA ALA A 338 -4.51 -13.67 -19.13
C ALA A 338 -4.18 -14.59 -17.94
N ALA A 339 -4.65 -15.84 -17.96
CA ALA A 339 -4.35 -16.83 -16.94
C ALA A 339 -2.86 -17.21 -16.92
N GLU A 340 -2.21 -17.30 -18.07
CA GLU A 340 -0.76 -17.52 -18.20
C GLU A 340 0.03 -16.34 -17.62
N SER A 341 -0.36 -15.10 -17.95
CA SER A 341 0.27 -13.88 -17.43
C SER A 341 0.21 -13.80 -15.90
N MET A 342 -0.86 -14.33 -15.30
CA MET A 342 -1.07 -14.33 -13.85
C MET A 342 -0.66 -15.65 -13.17
N ASP A 343 -0.11 -16.62 -13.89
CA ASP A 343 0.29 -17.95 -13.39
C ASP A 343 -0.84 -18.67 -12.63
N ILE A 344 -2.04 -18.70 -13.24
CA ILE A 344 -3.25 -19.32 -12.69
C ILE A 344 -3.95 -20.29 -13.65
N VAL A 345 -3.28 -20.73 -14.71
CA VAL A 345 -3.85 -21.68 -15.67
C VAL A 345 -4.37 -22.95 -14.98
N HIS A 346 -3.66 -23.43 -13.98
CA HIS A 346 -4.02 -24.62 -13.21
C HIS A 346 -5.25 -24.43 -12.29
N LEU A 347 -5.79 -23.21 -12.21
CA LEU A 347 -6.95 -22.85 -11.40
C LEU A 347 -8.20 -22.58 -12.24
N LEU A 348 -8.12 -22.61 -13.57
CA LEU A 348 -9.21 -22.18 -14.47
C LEU A 348 -10.53 -22.91 -14.22
N ASP A 349 -10.47 -24.20 -13.88
CA ASP A 349 -11.65 -25.04 -13.65
C ASP A 349 -12.14 -25.02 -12.17
N ARG A 350 -11.42 -24.32 -11.30
CA ARG A 350 -11.80 -24.20 -9.87
C ARG A 350 -12.80 -23.09 -9.63
N SER A 351 -13.56 -23.23 -8.56
CA SER A 351 -14.39 -22.13 -8.05
C SER A 351 -13.50 -21.02 -7.50
N PRO A 352 -13.76 -19.73 -7.83
CA PRO A 352 -13.06 -18.61 -7.22
C PRO A 352 -13.11 -18.60 -5.70
N PHE A 353 -14.20 -19.11 -5.11
CA PHE A 353 -14.43 -19.12 -3.67
C PHE A 353 -13.61 -20.18 -2.91
N GLU A 354 -12.98 -21.11 -3.63
CA GLU A 354 -12.06 -22.11 -3.04
C GLU A 354 -10.60 -21.64 -3.06
N LEU A 355 -10.33 -20.48 -3.62
CA LEU A 355 -8.98 -19.96 -3.81
C LEU A 355 -8.49 -19.20 -2.57
N SER A 356 -7.16 -19.21 -2.35
CA SER A 356 -6.56 -18.29 -1.38
C SER A 356 -6.72 -16.82 -1.84
N GLY A 357 -6.68 -15.85 -0.91
CA GLY A 357 -6.83 -14.43 -1.25
C GLY A 357 -5.88 -13.96 -2.34
N GLY A 358 -4.61 -14.39 -2.32
CA GLY A 358 -3.65 -14.07 -3.38
C GLY A 358 -3.97 -14.71 -4.74
N GLN A 359 -4.60 -15.92 -4.74
CA GLN A 359 -5.08 -16.54 -5.96
C GLN A 359 -6.33 -15.84 -6.50
N GLN A 360 -7.28 -15.48 -5.64
CA GLN A 360 -8.48 -14.70 -6.00
C GLN A 360 -8.09 -13.38 -6.64
N ARG A 361 -7.12 -12.67 -6.05
CA ARG A 361 -6.62 -11.39 -6.57
C ARG A 361 -5.99 -11.52 -7.96
N ARG A 362 -5.21 -12.58 -8.20
CA ARG A 362 -4.67 -12.88 -9.53
C ARG A 362 -5.77 -13.24 -10.53
N ALA A 363 -6.81 -13.94 -10.10
CA ALA A 363 -7.96 -14.25 -10.96
C ALA A 363 -8.73 -12.99 -11.36
N ALA A 364 -9.02 -12.09 -10.41
CA ALA A 364 -9.66 -10.82 -10.69
C ALA A 364 -8.83 -9.93 -11.63
N LEU A 365 -7.51 -9.87 -11.41
CA LEU A 365 -6.59 -9.15 -12.30
C LEU A 365 -6.60 -9.76 -13.70
N ALA A 366 -6.56 -11.10 -13.83
CA ALA A 366 -6.65 -11.78 -15.12
C ALA A 366 -7.97 -11.45 -15.85
N GLY A 367 -9.09 -11.31 -15.12
CA GLY A 367 -10.38 -10.90 -15.69
C GLY A 367 -10.33 -9.52 -16.36
N VAL A 368 -9.62 -8.57 -15.77
CA VAL A 368 -9.42 -7.25 -16.36
C VAL A 368 -8.42 -7.31 -17.53
N LEU A 369 -7.31 -8.04 -17.38
CA LEU A 369 -6.31 -8.20 -18.46
C LEU A 369 -6.87 -8.88 -19.71
N ALA A 370 -7.83 -9.79 -19.57
CA ALA A 370 -8.48 -10.46 -20.69
C ALA A 370 -9.24 -9.50 -21.61
N MET A 371 -9.62 -8.33 -21.14
CA MET A 371 -10.20 -7.27 -21.97
C MET A 371 -9.14 -6.55 -22.82
N ASP A 372 -7.86 -6.74 -22.54
CA ASP A 372 -6.70 -6.09 -23.18
C ASP A 372 -6.78 -4.55 -23.13
N PRO A 373 -6.96 -3.94 -21.94
CA PRO A 373 -7.14 -2.50 -21.83
C PRO A 373 -5.88 -1.72 -22.27
N GLU A 374 -6.07 -0.49 -22.74
CA GLU A 374 -4.97 0.44 -23.06
C GLU A 374 -4.37 1.04 -21.78
N VAL A 375 -5.23 1.26 -20.78
CA VAL A 375 -4.87 1.75 -19.45
C VAL A 375 -5.33 0.75 -18.41
N LEU A 376 -4.43 0.32 -17.54
CA LEU A 376 -4.73 -0.53 -16.39
C LEU A 376 -4.56 0.26 -15.09
N ILE A 377 -5.62 0.39 -14.35
CA ILE A 377 -5.65 1.07 -13.03
C ILE A 377 -5.76 0.01 -11.93
N LEU A 378 -4.92 0.11 -10.94
CA LEU A 378 -4.79 -0.84 -9.86
C LEU A 378 -4.90 -0.09 -8.52
N ASP A 379 -5.98 -0.31 -7.79
CA ASP A 379 -6.17 0.29 -6.46
C ASP A 379 -5.69 -0.70 -5.39
N GLU A 380 -4.50 -0.47 -4.82
CA GLU A 380 -3.88 -1.29 -3.77
C GLU A 380 -3.81 -2.80 -4.12
N PRO A 381 -3.29 -3.22 -5.28
CA PRO A 381 -3.37 -4.60 -5.75
C PRO A 381 -2.59 -5.60 -4.89
N ALA A 382 -1.67 -5.11 -4.06
CA ALA A 382 -0.81 -5.93 -3.20
C ALA A 382 -1.13 -5.82 -1.70
N ALA A 383 -2.17 -5.08 -1.31
CA ALA A 383 -2.53 -4.90 0.11
C ALA A 383 -2.88 -6.24 0.77
N GLY A 384 -2.32 -6.51 1.97
CA GLY A 384 -2.58 -7.72 2.73
C GLY A 384 -1.97 -9.00 2.13
N LEU A 385 -1.01 -8.89 1.22
CA LEU A 385 -0.19 -10.01 0.75
C LEU A 385 1.14 -10.06 1.48
N ASP A 386 1.66 -11.27 1.63
CA ASP A 386 3.04 -11.47 2.06
C ASP A 386 4.04 -10.87 1.05
N PRO A 387 5.29 -10.60 1.43
CA PRO A 387 6.28 -9.97 0.55
C PRO A 387 6.47 -10.68 -0.78
N LYS A 388 6.49 -12.02 -0.79
CA LYS A 388 6.62 -12.83 -2.00
C LYS A 388 5.40 -12.73 -2.93
N GLY A 389 4.20 -12.77 -2.37
CA GLY A 389 2.94 -12.59 -3.11
C GLY A 389 2.84 -11.20 -3.72
N ARG A 390 3.22 -10.17 -2.95
CA ARG A 390 3.29 -8.77 -3.38
C ARG A 390 4.25 -8.60 -4.55
N ASP A 391 5.49 -9.05 -4.40
CA ASP A 391 6.51 -8.96 -5.45
C ASP A 391 6.11 -9.71 -6.72
N LYS A 392 5.49 -10.88 -6.56
CA LYS A 392 5.01 -11.68 -7.70
C LYS A 392 3.96 -10.93 -8.51
N ILE A 393 2.95 -10.35 -7.88
CA ILE A 393 1.89 -9.59 -8.58
C ILE A 393 2.47 -8.35 -9.26
N LEU A 394 3.27 -7.56 -8.56
CA LEU A 394 3.82 -6.32 -9.10
C LEU A 394 4.81 -6.58 -10.23
N ALA A 395 5.61 -7.64 -10.13
CA ALA A 395 6.51 -8.07 -11.22
C ALA A 395 5.72 -8.53 -12.47
N GLN A 396 4.58 -9.23 -12.30
CA GLN A 396 3.70 -9.61 -13.40
C GLN A 396 3.09 -8.38 -14.08
N ILE A 397 2.64 -7.39 -13.31
CA ILE A 397 2.13 -6.11 -13.82
C ILE A 397 3.23 -5.35 -14.58
N LYS A 398 4.44 -5.28 -14.02
CA LYS A 398 5.59 -4.65 -14.68
C LYS A 398 5.94 -5.35 -15.99
N LYS A 399 5.98 -6.67 -16.00
CA LYS A 399 6.18 -7.46 -17.21
C LYS A 399 5.12 -7.16 -18.26
N TYR A 400 3.84 -7.11 -17.88
CA TYR A 400 2.74 -6.75 -18.79
C TYR A 400 2.92 -5.35 -19.38
N HIS A 401 3.30 -4.36 -18.56
CA HIS A 401 3.65 -3.02 -19.02
C HIS A 401 4.77 -3.03 -20.05
N ASP A 402 5.89 -3.71 -19.74
CA ASP A 402 7.09 -3.71 -20.58
C ASP A 402 6.90 -4.46 -21.92
N GLU A 403 6.14 -5.56 -21.88
CA GLU A 403 5.90 -6.39 -23.08
C GLU A 403 4.86 -5.78 -24.04
N TYR A 404 3.82 -5.13 -23.48
CA TYR A 404 2.69 -4.63 -24.30
C TYR A 404 2.63 -3.11 -24.40
N GLY A 405 3.53 -2.37 -23.75
CA GLY A 405 3.55 -0.90 -23.78
C GLY A 405 2.33 -0.23 -23.18
N LYS A 406 1.60 -0.93 -22.29
CA LYS A 406 0.37 -0.44 -21.66
C LYS A 406 0.62 0.65 -20.65
N THR A 407 -0.33 1.56 -20.49
CA THR A 407 -0.28 2.58 -19.44
C THR A 407 -0.76 1.98 -18.12
N ILE A 408 0.00 2.14 -17.04
CA ILE A 408 -0.33 1.61 -15.72
C ILE A 408 -0.47 2.75 -14.71
N LEU A 409 -1.57 2.72 -13.94
CA LEU A 409 -1.75 3.56 -12.76
C LEU A 409 -1.80 2.65 -11.54
N LEU A 410 -0.82 2.77 -10.66
CA LEU A 410 -0.69 1.96 -9.45
C LEU A 410 -0.92 2.84 -8.21
N VAL A 411 -2.06 2.67 -7.55
CA VAL A 411 -2.25 3.23 -6.21
C VAL A 411 -1.60 2.32 -5.19
N SER A 412 -0.72 2.84 -4.36
CA SER A 412 -0.11 2.07 -3.27
C SER A 412 0.24 2.95 -2.08
N HIS A 413 0.13 2.37 -0.88
CA HIS A 413 0.67 2.95 0.35
C HIS A 413 2.14 2.58 0.58
N SER A 414 2.68 1.60 -0.16
CA SER A 414 4.10 1.25 -0.11
C SER A 414 4.92 2.16 -1.01
N MET A 415 5.71 3.02 -0.41
CA MET A 415 6.64 3.89 -1.15
C MET A 415 7.70 3.07 -1.89
N GLU A 416 8.08 1.92 -1.35
CA GLU A 416 9.03 0.99 -1.94
C GLU A 416 8.53 0.42 -3.27
N ASP A 417 7.25 0.01 -3.32
CA ASP A 417 6.64 -0.48 -4.55
C ASP A 417 6.60 0.63 -5.62
N ILE A 418 6.21 1.84 -5.23
CA ILE A 418 6.15 2.99 -6.13
C ILE A 418 7.53 3.28 -6.71
N VAL A 419 8.55 3.34 -5.89
CA VAL A 419 9.92 3.60 -6.33
C VAL A 419 10.46 2.49 -7.24
N LYS A 420 10.13 1.24 -6.95
CA LYS A 420 10.63 0.05 -7.68
C LYS A 420 10.01 -0.06 -9.07
N TYR A 421 8.74 0.30 -9.23
CA TYR A 421 7.97 0.00 -10.44
C TYR A 421 7.54 1.22 -11.25
N ALA A 422 7.30 2.37 -10.63
CA ALA A 422 6.79 3.56 -11.32
C ALA A 422 7.91 4.38 -11.98
N GLY A 423 7.58 5.00 -13.11
CA GLY A 423 8.43 6.01 -13.75
C GLY A 423 8.10 7.43 -13.31
N LYS A 424 6.83 7.69 -13.01
CA LYS A 424 6.32 8.97 -12.50
C LYS A 424 5.45 8.74 -11.27
N VAL A 425 5.33 9.77 -10.44
CA VAL A 425 4.51 9.73 -9.22
C VAL A 425 3.53 10.90 -9.20
N LEU A 426 2.28 10.57 -8.96
CA LEU A 426 1.19 11.49 -8.71
C LEU A 426 0.93 11.54 -7.21
N VAL A 427 1.03 12.70 -6.60
CA VAL A 427 0.80 12.90 -5.16
C VAL A 427 -0.49 13.65 -4.95
N MET A 428 -1.44 13.01 -4.25
CA MET A 428 -2.70 13.64 -3.83
C MET A 428 -2.61 14.09 -2.38
N ASN A 429 -3.02 15.33 -2.12
CA ASN A 429 -3.13 15.87 -0.77
C ASN A 429 -4.40 16.71 -0.62
N LYS A 430 -5.19 16.43 0.43
CA LYS A 430 -6.42 17.19 0.76
C LYS A 430 -7.30 17.44 -0.48
N SER A 431 -7.60 16.36 -1.21
CA SER A 431 -8.45 16.36 -2.40
C SER A 431 -7.88 17.08 -3.65
N SER A 432 -6.65 17.57 -3.61
CA SER A 432 -6.00 18.29 -4.70
C SER A 432 -4.72 17.57 -5.17
N LEU A 433 -4.33 17.82 -6.40
CA LEU A 433 -3.04 17.39 -6.93
C LEU A 433 -1.93 18.23 -6.26
N PHE A 434 -1.05 17.58 -5.50
CA PHE A 434 0.11 18.24 -4.90
C PHE A 434 1.27 18.36 -5.89
N CYS A 435 1.62 17.25 -6.56
CA CYS A 435 2.57 17.24 -7.67
C CYS A 435 2.40 16.00 -8.54
N TYR A 436 2.90 16.09 -9.79
CA TYR A 436 3.02 14.99 -10.73
C TYR A 436 4.35 15.12 -11.48
N ASP A 437 5.31 14.24 -11.17
CA ASP A 437 6.66 14.32 -11.70
C ASP A 437 7.34 12.94 -11.71
N THR A 438 8.59 12.86 -12.15
CA THR A 438 9.41 11.65 -12.06
C THR A 438 9.62 11.23 -10.60
N VAL A 439 9.85 9.93 -10.39
CA VAL A 439 10.17 9.35 -9.06
C VAL A 439 11.27 10.16 -8.37
N ASP A 440 12.38 10.44 -9.08
CA ASP A 440 13.53 11.17 -8.55
C ASP A 440 13.15 12.56 -8.01
N ARG A 441 12.32 13.32 -8.75
CA ARG A 441 11.93 14.69 -8.36
C ARG A 441 10.91 14.71 -7.23
N VAL A 442 10.00 13.73 -7.19
CA VAL A 442 9.00 13.66 -6.13
C VAL A 442 9.67 13.27 -4.82
N PHE A 443 10.48 12.22 -4.80
CA PHE A 443 11.12 11.77 -3.56
C PHE A 443 12.30 12.64 -3.11
N ALA A 444 12.85 13.49 -3.97
CA ALA A 444 13.77 14.54 -3.54
C ALA A 444 13.11 15.61 -2.65
N ARG A 445 11.76 15.71 -2.65
CA ARG A 445 10.99 16.63 -1.79
C ARG A 445 10.60 16.00 -0.45
N THR A 446 11.52 15.24 0.16
CA THR A 446 11.27 14.46 1.38
C THR A 446 10.60 15.27 2.50
N ASP A 447 11.11 16.50 2.77
CA ASP A 447 10.55 17.36 3.82
C ASP A 447 9.12 17.83 3.52
N GLU A 448 8.79 18.04 2.26
CA GLU A 448 7.45 18.45 1.83
C GLU A 448 6.48 17.25 1.93
N LEU A 449 6.92 16.05 1.55
CA LEU A 449 6.15 14.81 1.67
C LEU A 449 5.87 14.49 3.15
N ALA A 450 6.88 14.62 4.01
CA ALA A 450 6.71 14.42 5.45
C ALA A 450 5.69 15.40 6.07
N LYS A 451 5.72 16.69 5.67
CA LYS A 451 4.75 17.70 6.14
C LYS A 451 3.30 17.38 5.76
N ILE A 452 3.08 16.68 4.66
CA ILE A 452 1.74 16.25 4.24
C ILE A 452 1.37 14.85 4.75
N GLY A 453 2.17 14.27 5.66
CA GLY A 453 1.90 13.00 6.31
C GLY A 453 2.24 11.76 5.48
N LEU A 454 2.96 11.93 4.38
CA LEU A 454 3.50 10.82 3.60
C LEU A 454 4.85 10.39 4.14
N ASP A 455 5.11 9.10 4.06
CA ASP A 455 6.39 8.53 4.43
C ASP A 455 7.34 8.47 3.21
N VAL A 456 8.60 8.17 3.49
CA VAL A 456 9.60 7.88 2.47
C VAL A 456 10.24 6.52 2.78
N PRO A 457 10.87 5.85 1.80
CA PRO A 457 11.54 4.58 2.04
C PRO A 457 12.52 4.66 3.23
N GLN A 458 12.65 3.56 3.98
CA GLN A 458 13.57 3.47 5.13
C GLN A 458 15.00 3.88 4.75
N ILE A 459 15.45 3.47 3.57
CA ILE A 459 16.78 3.81 3.06
C ILE A 459 16.96 5.31 2.81
N THR A 460 15.88 6.02 2.45
CA THR A 460 15.90 7.48 2.29
C THR A 460 16.07 8.18 3.64
N ARG A 461 15.33 7.74 4.68
CA ARG A 461 15.48 8.26 6.03
C ARG A 461 16.90 8.02 6.55
N MET A 462 17.45 6.81 6.37
CA MET A 462 18.83 6.50 6.72
C MET A 462 19.83 7.42 6.00
N SER A 463 19.65 7.71 4.70
CA SER A 463 20.54 8.60 3.95
C SER A 463 20.52 10.04 4.48
N HIS A 464 19.36 10.53 4.94
CA HIS A 464 19.24 11.85 5.57
C HIS A 464 19.97 11.90 6.93
N ILE A 465 19.87 10.84 7.74
CA ILE A 465 20.63 10.72 8.98
C ILE A 465 22.14 10.71 8.67
N LEU A 466 22.57 9.91 7.71
CA LEU A 466 23.97 9.82 7.27
C LEU A 466 24.51 11.18 6.81
N LYS A 467 23.70 11.95 6.07
CA LYS A 467 24.03 13.30 5.65
C LYS A 467 24.19 14.25 6.83
N SER A 468 23.34 14.13 7.85
CA SER A 468 23.45 14.94 9.07
C SER A 468 24.70 14.62 9.89
N LEU A 469 25.22 13.40 9.77
CA LEU A 469 26.49 12.98 10.37
C LEU A 469 27.73 13.46 9.59
N GLY A 470 27.56 13.91 8.34
CA GLY A 470 28.63 14.49 7.52
C GLY A 470 29.02 13.69 6.27
N THR A 471 28.29 12.62 5.90
CA THR A 471 28.48 11.88 4.65
C THR A 471 27.28 12.09 3.75
N ASP A 472 27.42 12.85 2.67
CA ASP A 472 26.36 13.07 1.68
C ASP A 472 26.48 12.08 0.52
N ILE A 473 25.44 11.26 0.32
CA ILE A 473 25.33 10.29 -0.79
C ILE A 473 24.23 10.69 -1.81
N GLY A 474 23.67 11.88 -1.65
CA GLY A 474 22.61 12.44 -2.52
C GLY A 474 21.21 12.36 -1.93
N ASN A 475 20.32 13.17 -2.48
CA ASN A 475 18.92 13.21 -2.03
C ASN A 475 18.02 12.25 -2.85
N ASP A 476 18.62 11.52 -3.82
CA ASP A 476 17.95 10.58 -4.70
C ASP A 476 18.11 9.11 -4.26
N ILE A 477 18.34 8.90 -2.97
CA ILE A 477 18.51 7.57 -2.37
C ILE A 477 17.16 7.04 -1.89
N TYR A 478 16.56 6.16 -2.66
CA TYR A 478 15.26 5.53 -2.35
C TYR A 478 15.24 4.02 -2.62
N THR A 479 16.38 3.43 -3.05
CA THR A 479 16.60 1.98 -3.15
C THR A 479 17.92 1.57 -2.48
N THR A 480 17.97 0.35 -1.95
CA THR A 480 19.18 -0.23 -1.34
C THR A 480 20.32 -0.32 -2.35
N GLN A 481 20.02 -0.73 -3.59
CA GLN A 481 20.99 -0.80 -4.67
C GLN A 481 21.65 0.56 -4.95
N ARG A 482 20.84 1.65 -5.06
CA ARG A 482 21.38 3.00 -5.32
C ARG A 482 22.23 3.49 -4.15
N ALA A 483 21.82 3.19 -2.91
CA ALA A 483 22.61 3.49 -1.73
C ALA A 483 23.96 2.76 -1.77
N ALA A 484 23.98 1.47 -2.08
CA ALA A 484 25.21 0.68 -2.21
C ALA A 484 26.13 1.21 -3.30
N GLU A 485 25.60 1.55 -4.48
CA GLU A 485 26.37 2.13 -5.59
C GLU A 485 27.08 3.44 -5.21
N ARG A 486 26.41 4.29 -4.38
CA ARG A 486 26.98 5.56 -3.91
C ARG A 486 27.96 5.39 -2.77
N LEU A 487 27.77 4.40 -1.91
CA LEU A 487 28.61 4.15 -0.72
C LEU A 487 29.90 3.42 -1.06
N LEU A 488 29.87 2.45 -1.98
CA LEU A 488 31.04 1.61 -2.29
C LEU A 488 32.31 2.40 -2.67
N PRO A 489 32.24 3.46 -3.52
CA PRO A 489 33.41 4.27 -3.83
C PRO A 489 33.97 5.05 -2.64
N LEU A 490 33.12 5.33 -1.61
CA LEU A 490 33.52 6.05 -0.41
C LEU A 490 34.18 5.16 0.65
N ILE A 491 33.81 3.88 0.65
CA ILE A 491 34.31 2.90 1.65
C ILE A 491 35.63 2.29 1.21
N ARG A 492 35.83 2.09 -0.08
CA ARG A 492 37.07 1.63 -0.70
C ARG A 492 38.08 2.77 -0.79
#